data_fba1047a7937db92f5c3e4e6e9c73f50
#
_entry.id   fba1047a7937db92f5c3e4e6e9c73f50
#
_cell.length_a   1.000
_cell.length_b   1.000
_cell.length_c   1.000
_cell.angle_alpha   90.00
_cell.angle_beta   90.00
_cell.angle_gamma   90.00
#
_symmetry.space_group_name_H-M   'P 1'
#
loop_
_entity.id
_entity.type
_entity.pdbx_description
1 polymer ?
#
loop_
_entity_poly.entity_id
_entity_poly.type
_entity_poly.pdbx_seq_one_letter_code
_entity_poly.pdbx_strand_id
1 'polypeptide(L)'
;MYKRQRVAIARALATSPEMLLCDEPTSALDPLTTKAMLALLQDINRKLGVTILIITHELAVVQAICSRVAVISDGRVAEIGEVAQVFTSPRSAETKRLLGREG
;
A
#
# COMPACT_ATOMS: atom_id res chain seq x y z
N MET A 1 -5.82 4.80 17.39
CA MET A 1 -5.88 4.23 16.04
C MET A 1 -4.85 3.12 15.81
N TYR A 2 -3.60 3.38 16.09
CA TYR A 2 -2.57 2.38 15.85
C TYR A 2 -2.82 1.06 16.58
N LYS A 3 -3.24 1.13 17.84
CA LYS A 3 -3.54 -0.08 18.62
C LYS A 3 -4.68 -0.88 18.02
N ARG A 4 -5.73 -0.21 17.53
CA ARG A 4 -6.86 -0.88 16.87
C ARG A 4 -6.42 -1.59 15.60
N GLN A 5 -5.58 -0.94 14.82
CA GLN A 5 -5.07 -1.53 13.58
C GLN A 5 -4.22 -2.75 13.88
N ARG A 6 -3.36 -2.71 14.89
CA ARG A 6 -2.54 -3.86 15.27
C ARG A 6 -3.40 -5.03 15.74
N VAL A 7 -4.44 -4.76 16.53
CA VAL A 7 -5.36 -5.80 16.99
C VAL A 7 -6.12 -6.41 15.81
N ALA A 8 -6.60 -5.58 14.88
CA ALA A 8 -7.30 -6.06 13.70
C ALA A 8 -6.39 -6.94 12.83
N ILE A 9 -5.14 -6.54 12.66
CA ILE A 9 -4.16 -7.33 11.92
C ILE A 9 -3.90 -8.66 12.61
N ALA A 10 -3.70 -8.64 13.93
CA ALA A 10 -3.48 -9.87 14.70
C ALA A 10 -4.65 -10.84 14.59
N ARG A 11 -5.88 -10.32 14.64
CA ARG A 11 -7.08 -11.15 14.48
C ARG A 11 -7.15 -11.77 13.09
N ALA A 12 -6.85 -10.98 12.04
CA ALA A 12 -6.83 -11.47 10.68
C ALA A 12 -5.78 -12.56 10.52
N LEU A 13 -4.58 -12.38 11.09
CA LEU A 13 -3.50 -13.35 11.00
C LEU A 13 -3.80 -14.65 11.74
N ALA A 14 -4.65 -14.61 12.77
CA ALA A 14 -5.03 -15.80 13.51
C ALA A 14 -5.75 -16.84 12.63
N THR A 15 -6.30 -16.44 11.49
CA THR A 15 -6.93 -17.34 10.53
C THR A 15 -5.96 -17.94 9.52
N SER A 16 -4.66 -17.64 9.65
CA SER A 16 -3.61 -18.09 8.72
C SER A 16 -3.91 -17.76 7.25
N PRO A 17 -4.17 -16.49 6.92
CA PRO A 17 -4.56 -16.11 5.56
C PRO A 17 -3.36 -16.14 4.61
N GLU A 18 -3.66 -16.31 3.31
CA GLU A 18 -2.64 -16.14 2.27
C GLU A 18 -2.45 -14.67 1.89
N MET A 19 -3.49 -13.87 2.09
CA MET A 19 -3.49 -12.44 1.76
C MET A 19 -4.13 -11.63 2.88
N LEU A 20 -3.55 -10.49 3.16
CA LEU A 20 -4.08 -9.53 4.12
C LEU A 20 -4.43 -8.24 3.37
N LEU A 21 -5.67 -7.79 3.47
CA LEU A 21 -6.13 -6.55 2.88
C LEU A 21 -6.06 -5.43 3.91
N CYS A 22 -5.33 -4.37 3.59
CA CYS A 22 -5.18 -3.20 4.46
C CYS A 22 -5.71 -1.97 3.75
N ASP A 23 -6.83 -1.44 4.24
CA ASP A 23 -7.48 -0.25 3.68
C ASP A 23 -7.04 0.98 4.47
N GLU A 24 -6.28 1.86 3.83
CA GLU A 24 -5.73 3.08 4.42
C GLU A 24 -5.06 2.84 5.78
N PRO A 25 -4.09 1.91 5.87
CA PRO A 25 -3.55 1.49 7.17
C PRO A 25 -2.79 2.57 7.92
N THR A 26 -2.34 3.62 7.23
CA THR A 26 -1.59 4.72 7.84
C THR A 26 -2.41 5.99 7.96
N SER A 27 -3.70 5.96 7.61
CA SER A 27 -4.58 7.12 7.70
C SER A 27 -4.68 7.59 9.15
N ALA A 28 -4.56 8.90 9.35
CA ALA A 28 -4.64 9.56 10.66
C ALA A 28 -3.52 9.17 11.65
N LEU A 29 -2.44 8.55 11.17
CA LEU A 29 -1.26 8.28 12.00
C LEU A 29 -0.22 9.38 11.82
N ASP A 30 0.52 9.69 12.88
CA ASP A 30 1.66 10.60 12.80
C ASP A 30 2.83 9.92 12.05
N PRO A 31 3.86 10.69 11.60
CA PRO A 31 4.95 10.11 10.82
C PRO A 31 5.70 8.97 11.49
N LEU A 32 5.89 9.06 12.80
CA LEU A 32 6.65 8.04 13.53
C LEU A 32 5.85 6.74 13.65
N THR A 33 4.56 6.86 13.95
CA THR A 33 3.65 5.72 14.04
C THR A 33 3.43 5.10 12.65
N THR A 34 3.38 5.93 11.60
CA THR A 34 3.29 5.45 10.23
C THR A 34 4.48 4.55 9.90
N LYS A 35 5.70 4.96 10.25
CA LYS A 35 6.89 4.13 10.03
C LYS A 35 6.79 2.79 10.76
N ALA A 36 6.30 2.81 12.00
CA ALA A 36 6.12 1.59 12.78
C ALA A 36 5.10 0.65 12.14
N MET A 37 4.00 1.20 11.64
CA MET A 37 2.97 0.40 10.96
C MET A 37 3.52 -0.22 9.68
N LEU A 38 4.25 0.54 8.86
CA LEU A 38 4.84 0.04 7.63
C LEU A 38 5.89 -1.05 7.91
N ALA A 39 6.70 -0.87 8.95
CA ALA A 39 7.67 -1.88 9.36
C ALA A 39 6.97 -3.18 9.79
N LEU A 40 5.85 -3.06 10.50
CA LEU A 40 5.06 -4.22 10.90
C LEU A 40 4.54 -4.99 9.69
N LEU A 41 3.99 -4.28 8.71
CA LEU A 41 3.46 -4.90 7.50
C LEU A 41 4.57 -5.60 6.69
N GLN A 42 5.74 -4.98 6.59
CA GLN A 42 6.88 -5.61 5.93
C GLN A 42 7.34 -6.87 6.64
N ASP A 43 7.38 -6.84 7.98
CA ASP A 43 7.76 -8.00 8.77
C ASP A 43 6.78 -9.16 8.58
N ILE A 44 5.49 -8.88 8.57
CA ILE A 44 4.46 -9.89 8.33
C ILE A 44 4.67 -10.53 6.97
N ASN A 45 4.87 -9.72 5.94
CA ASN A 45 5.10 -10.22 4.59
C ASN A 45 6.34 -11.11 4.53
N ARG A 46 7.45 -10.67 5.12
CA ARG A 46 8.72 -11.42 5.08
C ARG A 46 8.70 -12.69 5.91
N LYS A 47 8.21 -12.59 7.15
CA LYS A 47 8.32 -13.68 8.11
C LYS A 47 7.23 -14.73 7.96
N LEU A 48 6.03 -14.30 7.58
CA LEU A 48 4.87 -15.19 7.48
C LEU A 48 4.52 -15.56 6.04
N GLY A 49 5.14 -14.91 5.06
CA GLY A 49 4.83 -15.15 3.66
C GLY A 49 3.45 -14.70 3.23
N VAL A 50 2.80 -13.83 4.01
CA VAL A 50 1.48 -13.32 3.70
C VAL A 50 1.59 -12.22 2.67
N THR A 51 0.84 -12.31 1.57
CA THR A 51 0.75 -11.23 0.59
C THR A 51 -0.08 -10.10 1.19
N ILE A 52 0.44 -8.88 1.12
CA ILE A 52 -0.26 -7.71 1.66
C ILE A 52 -0.71 -6.82 0.52
N LEU A 53 -2.03 -6.57 0.47
CA LEU A 53 -2.63 -5.64 -0.47
C LEU A 53 -3.01 -4.38 0.29
N ILE A 54 -2.40 -3.25 -0.07
CA ILE A 54 -2.65 -1.96 0.58
C ILE A 54 -3.46 -1.09 -0.35
N ILE A 55 -4.60 -0.58 0.13
CA ILE A 55 -5.40 0.42 -0.56
C ILE A 55 -5.09 1.76 0.08
N THR A 56 -4.54 2.69 -0.68
CA THR A 56 -4.16 4.01 -0.17
C THR A 56 -4.06 5.02 -1.30
N HIS A 57 -4.24 6.30 -0.96
CA HIS A 57 -3.92 7.40 -1.86
C HIS A 57 -2.62 8.10 -1.44
N GLU A 58 -1.92 7.57 -0.45
CA GLU A 58 -0.64 8.10 0.00
C GLU A 58 0.50 7.53 -0.83
N LEU A 59 1.00 8.31 -1.79
CA LEU A 59 2.06 7.85 -2.70
C LEU A 59 3.35 7.48 -1.96
N ALA A 60 3.65 8.18 -0.86
CA ALA A 60 4.83 7.89 -0.06
C ALA A 60 4.81 6.47 0.52
N VAL A 61 3.62 5.99 0.91
CA VAL A 61 3.45 4.62 1.41
C VAL A 61 3.75 3.61 0.32
N VAL A 62 3.19 3.84 -0.87
CA VAL A 62 3.40 2.95 -2.01
C VAL A 62 4.89 2.85 -2.35
N GLN A 63 5.58 3.98 -2.42
CA GLN A 63 7.01 4.02 -2.72
C GLN A 63 7.86 3.37 -1.62
N ALA A 64 7.42 3.47 -0.38
CA ALA A 64 8.21 3.00 0.76
C ALA A 64 8.24 1.48 0.88
N ILE A 65 7.11 0.80 0.66
CA ILE A 65 7.03 -0.64 0.97
C ILE A 65 6.45 -1.51 -0.13
N CYS A 66 5.84 -0.94 -1.16
CA CYS A 66 5.20 -1.74 -2.19
C CYS A 66 6.16 -2.06 -3.34
N SER A 67 6.08 -3.27 -3.87
CA SER A 67 6.84 -3.67 -5.04
C SER A 67 6.05 -3.47 -6.33
N ARG A 68 4.73 -3.63 -6.26
CA ARG A 68 3.83 -3.44 -7.41
C ARG A 68 2.70 -2.50 -7.03
N VAL A 69 2.17 -1.82 -8.04
CA VAL A 69 1.09 -0.86 -7.84
C VAL A 69 0.08 -0.96 -8.99
N ALA A 70 -1.19 -0.77 -8.64
CA ALA A 70 -2.25 -0.61 -9.61
C ALA A 70 -2.90 0.76 -9.38
N VAL A 71 -3.00 1.55 -10.43
CA VAL A 71 -3.68 2.85 -10.38
C VAL A 71 -5.12 2.65 -10.80
N ILE A 72 -6.04 3.01 -9.92
CA ILE A 72 -7.48 2.84 -10.16
C ILE A 72 -8.08 4.21 -10.45
N SER A 73 -8.86 4.30 -11.51
CA SER A 73 -9.57 5.51 -11.90
C SER A 73 -10.92 5.12 -12.49
N ASP A 74 -11.98 5.75 -12.00
CA ASP A 74 -13.37 5.49 -12.47
C ASP A 74 -13.74 4.00 -12.43
N GLY A 75 -13.33 3.31 -11.37
CA GLY A 75 -13.63 1.88 -11.18
C GLY A 75 -12.84 0.95 -12.09
N ARG A 76 -11.82 1.46 -12.77
CA ARG A 76 -11.00 0.67 -13.70
C ARG A 76 -9.53 0.76 -13.35
N VAL A 77 -8.78 -0.28 -13.72
CA VAL A 77 -7.33 -0.26 -13.60
C VAL A 77 -6.78 0.55 -14.76
N ALA A 78 -6.26 1.76 -14.45
CA ALA A 78 -5.66 2.62 -15.46
C ALA A 78 -4.26 2.17 -15.83
N GLU A 79 -3.52 1.67 -14.84
CA GLU A 79 -2.15 1.21 -15.05
C GLU A 79 -1.78 0.24 -13.93
N ILE A 80 -1.00 -0.78 -14.28
CA ILE A 80 -0.47 -1.72 -13.29
C ILE A 80 0.99 -2.05 -13.66
N GLY A 81 1.83 -2.19 -12.66
CA GLY A 81 3.23 -2.53 -12.90
C GLY A 81 4.08 -2.45 -11.65
N GLU A 82 5.38 -2.54 -11.83
CA GLU A 82 6.32 -2.36 -10.73
C GLU A 82 6.37 -0.89 -10.31
N VAL A 83 6.49 -0.66 -9.02
CA VAL A 83 6.51 0.70 -8.46
C VAL A 83 7.60 1.54 -9.13
N ALA A 84 8.80 0.98 -9.30
CA ALA A 84 9.90 1.72 -9.92
C ALA A 84 9.55 2.21 -11.33
N GLN A 85 8.90 1.36 -12.14
CA GLN A 85 8.52 1.72 -13.50
C GLN A 85 7.37 2.73 -13.52
N VAL A 86 6.33 2.48 -12.74
CA VAL A 86 5.13 3.33 -12.74
C VAL A 86 5.45 4.76 -12.26
N PHE A 87 6.32 4.88 -11.25
CA PHE A 87 6.69 6.19 -10.71
C PHE A 87 7.73 6.92 -11.55
N THR A 88 8.58 6.19 -12.27
CA THR A 88 9.62 6.79 -13.11
C THR A 88 9.12 7.09 -14.52
N SER A 89 8.36 6.17 -15.10
CA SER A 89 7.89 6.24 -16.49
C SER A 89 6.42 5.86 -16.57
N PRO A 90 5.51 6.68 -16.01
CA PRO A 90 4.09 6.37 -16.07
C PRO A 90 3.57 6.36 -17.50
N ARG A 91 2.69 5.43 -17.80
CA ARG A 91 2.14 5.24 -19.15
C ARG A 91 0.76 5.86 -19.31
N SER A 92 -0.10 5.75 -18.29
CA SER A 92 -1.45 6.27 -18.39
C SER A 92 -1.52 7.77 -18.07
N ALA A 93 -2.51 8.46 -18.64
CA ALA A 93 -2.75 9.87 -18.33
C ALA A 93 -3.16 10.04 -16.86
N GLU A 94 -3.92 9.10 -16.33
CA GLU A 94 -4.37 9.11 -14.95
C GLU A 94 -3.19 9.03 -13.98
N THR A 95 -2.22 8.17 -14.26
CA THR A 95 -1.02 8.05 -13.42
C THR A 95 -0.19 9.34 -13.50
N LYS A 96 -0.03 9.90 -14.69
CA LYS A 96 0.72 11.14 -14.86
C LYS A 96 0.10 12.28 -14.05
N ARG A 97 -1.23 12.39 -14.05
CA ARG A 97 -1.93 13.38 -13.24
C ARG A 97 -1.72 13.15 -11.76
N LEU A 98 -1.84 11.91 -11.32
CA LEU A 98 -1.65 11.54 -9.93
C LEU A 98 -0.26 11.93 -9.44
N LEU A 99 0.76 11.77 -10.28
CA LEU A 99 2.14 12.10 -9.95
C LEU A 99 2.48 13.57 -10.22
N GLY A 100 1.54 14.36 -10.71
CA GLY A 100 1.79 15.76 -11.05
C GLY A 100 2.61 15.96 -12.32
N ARG A 101 2.64 14.97 -13.20
CA ARG A 101 3.41 15.00 -14.44
C ARG A 101 2.51 15.17 -15.66
N GLU A 102 1.69 16.19 -15.63
CA GLU A 102 0.81 16.51 -16.75
C GLU A 102 1.60 17.19 -17.88
N GLY A 103 1.26 16.80 -19.09
CA GLY A 103 1.84 17.41 -20.27
C GLY A 103 2.43 16.45 -21.23
#